data_e9b8d980736389b55561c17da76621b5
#
_entry.id   e9b8d980736389b55561c17da76621b5
#
_cell.length_a   1.000
_cell.length_b   1.000
_cell.length_c   1.000
_cell.angle_alpha   90.00
_cell.angle_beta   90.00
_cell.angle_gamma   90.00
#
_symmetry.space_group_name_H-M   'P 1'
#
loop_
_entity.id
_entity.type
_entity.pdbx_description
1 polymer ?
#
loop_
_entity_poly.entity_id
_entity_poly.type
_entity_poly.pdbx_seq_one_letter_code
_entity_poly.pdbx_strand_id
1 'polypeptide(L)'
;MGAIAINNTKPEWSNYGPGIDVFAPGVDVRSTSLYQDGTELLSGTSMATPHVAGLALYLKALEGEALDSPAATKARIKELATKDAIPNPGAGSPNLIAYNGNGRR
;
A
#
# COMPACT_ATOMS: atom_id res chain seq x y z
N MET A 1 -0.30 -3.34 -7.45
CA MET A 1 0.20 -3.07 -6.10
C MET A 1 1.69 -3.28 -6.06
N GLY A 2 2.44 -2.32 -5.57
CA GLY A 2 3.86 -2.42 -5.37
C GLY A 2 4.21 -2.49 -3.89
N ALA A 3 5.43 -2.94 -3.58
CA ALA A 3 5.90 -3.09 -2.21
C ALA A 3 7.07 -2.14 -1.93
N ILE A 4 7.13 -1.60 -0.72
CA ILE A 4 8.25 -0.79 -0.23
C ILE A 4 8.69 -1.28 1.14
N ALA A 5 9.93 -0.94 1.49
CA ALA A 5 10.48 -1.19 2.82
C ALA A 5 10.19 -0.01 3.74
N ILE A 6 10.54 -0.15 5.01
CA ILE A 6 10.29 0.89 6.03
C ILE A 6 10.97 2.22 5.70
N ASN A 7 12.05 2.20 4.93
CA ASN A 7 12.75 3.40 4.48
C ASN A 7 12.23 3.93 3.13
N ASN A 8 11.07 3.46 2.70
CA ASN A 8 10.40 3.82 1.45
C ASN A 8 11.12 3.37 0.18
N THR A 9 12.10 2.50 0.28
CA THR A 9 12.78 1.96 -0.91
C THR A 9 11.99 0.79 -1.49
N LYS A 10 11.91 0.74 -2.83
CA LYS A 10 11.30 -0.38 -3.53
C LYS A 10 12.34 -1.49 -3.71
N PRO A 11 12.08 -2.72 -3.22
CA PRO A 11 12.97 -3.84 -3.50
C PRO A 11 12.91 -4.23 -4.98
N GLU A 12 13.97 -4.88 -5.46
CA GLU A 12 14.06 -5.25 -6.87
C GLU A 12 12.92 -6.16 -7.34
N TRP A 13 12.45 -7.04 -6.46
CA TRP A 13 11.39 -8.00 -6.80
C TRP A 13 9.99 -7.39 -6.84
N SER A 14 9.82 -6.14 -6.40
CA SER A 14 8.49 -5.52 -6.42
C SER A 14 8.00 -5.25 -7.83
N ASN A 15 6.70 -5.38 -8.03
CA ASN A 15 6.06 -4.95 -9.25
C ASN A 15 6.26 -3.44 -9.45
N TYR A 16 6.28 -3.03 -10.70
CA TYR A 16 6.38 -1.61 -11.05
C TYR A 16 5.72 -1.39 -12.41
N GLY A 17 5.60 -0.13 -12.82
CA GLY A 17 5.08 0.23 -14.13
C GLY A 17 3.74 0.95 -14.05
N PRO A 18 3.15 1.29 -15.21
CA PRO A 18 1.90 2.06 -15.26
C PRO A 18 0.68 1.31 -14.74
N GLY A 19 0.77 -0.01 -14.58
CA GLY A 19 -0.31 -0.81 -14.00
C GLY A 19 -0.38 -0.77 -12.48
N ILE A 20 0.62 -0.17 -11.84
CA ILE A 20 0.63 -0.01 -10.38
C ILE A 20 -0.15 1.24 -10.00
N ASP A 21 -1.01 1.15 -9.00
CA ASP A 21 -1.77 2.29 -8.50
C ASP A 21 -1.05 2.99 -7.34
N VAL A 22 -0.62 2.20 -6.34
CA VAL A 22 0.11 2.72 -5.17
C VAL A 22 1.10 1.67 -4.69
N PHE A 23 2.02 2.10 -3.82
CA PHE A 23 2.93 1.22 -3.08
C PHE A 23 2.52 1.20 -1.61
N ALA A 24 2.82 0.10 -0.94
CA ALA A 24 2.53 -0.07 0.48
C ALA A 24 3.59 -0.99 1.10
N PRO A 25 3.70 -1.03 2.46
CA PRO A 25 4.69 -1.88 3.11
C PRO A 25 4.58 -3.34 2.70
N GLY A 26 5.68 -3.92 2.25
CA GLY A 26 5.73 -5.30 1.79
C GLY A 26 7.06 -5.99 2.06
N VAL A 27 7.94 -5.37 2.88
CA VAL A 27 9.24 -5.94 3.26
C VAL A 27 9.27 -6.10 4.77
N ASP A 28 9.58 -7.31 5.24
CA ASP A 28 9.65 -7.64 6.66
C ASP A 28 8.39 -7.23 7.42
N VAL A 29 7.23 -7.51 6.84
CA VAL A 29 5.94 -7.20 7.46
C VAL A 29 5.60 -8.25 8.50
N ARG A 30 5.32 -7.81 9.72
CA ARG A 30 4.91 -8.71 10.80
C ARG A 30 3.47 -9.17 10.57
N SER A 31 3.27 -10.46 10.59
CA SER A 31 1.96 -11.06 10.34
C SER A 31 1.79 -12.29 11.23
N THR A 32 0.57 -12.78 11.32
CA THR A 32 0.31 -14.01 12.08
C THR A 32 0.92 -15.21 11.36
N SER A 33 1.38 -16.19 12.15
CA SER A 33 1.98 -17.40 11.63
C SER A 33 0.98 -18.55 11.62
N LEU A 34 0.99 -19.33 10.55
CA LEU A 34 0.16 -20.55 10.45
C LEU A 34 0.73 -21.71 11.27
N TYR A 35 2.02 -21.66 11.59
CA TYR A 35 2.73 -22.79 12.18
C TYR A 35 3.02 -22.64 13.66
N GLN A 36 2.81 -21.45 14.21
CA GLN A 36 3.10 -21.14 15.61
C GLN A 36 2.08 -20.14 16.12
N ASP A 37 1.84 -20.14 17.43
CA ASP A 37 0.98 -19.16 18.09
C ASP A 37 1.72 -17.83 18.23
N GLY A 38 2.14 -17.25 17.12
CA GLY A 38 2.95 -16.05 17.14
C GLY A 38 2.85 -15.30 15.84
N THR A 39 3.90 -14.56 15.56
CA THR A 39 4.01 -13.75 14.35
C THR A 39 5.31 -14.08 13.64
N GLU A 40 5.35 -13.78 12.34
CA GLU A 40 6.59 -13.89 11.57
C GLU A 40 6.70 -12.68 10.65
N LEU A 41 7.93 -12.38 10.25
CA LEU A 41 8.20 -11.30 9.30
C LEU A 41 8.19 -11.87 7.90
N LEU A 42 7.32 -11.32 7.06
CA LEU A 42 7.12 -11.79 5.69
C LEU A 42 7.35 -10.65 4.71
N SER A 43 7.84 -10.98 3.53
CA SER A 43 8.06 -10.01 2.46
C SER A 43 7.37 -10.46 1.18
N GLY A 44 6.83 -9.49 0.46
CA GLY A 44 6.17 -9.74 -0.82
C GLY A 44 5.13 -8.69 -1.12
N THR A 45 4.74 -8.57 -2.37
CA THR A 45 3.59 -7.72 -2.73
C THR A 45 2.31 -8.25 -2.11
N SER A 46 2.27 -9.55 -1.77
CA SER A 46 1.17 -10.15 -1.01
C SER A 46 1.03 -9.56 0.40
N MET A 47 2.10 -8.98 0.95
CA MET A 47 2.05 -8.30 2.25
C MET A 47 1.59 -6.85 2.08
N ALA A 48 1.89 -6.23 0.95
CA ALA A 48 1.45 -4.86 0.64
C ALA A 48 -0.05 -4.80 0.35
N THR A 49 -0.59 -5.80 -0.31
CA THR A 49 -2.01 -5.85 -0.70
C THR A 49 -2.98 -5.74 0.50
N PRO A 50 -2.80 -6.50 1.61
CA PRO A 50 -3.69 -6.35 2.77
C PRO A 50 -3.63 -4.96 3.40
N HIS A 51 -2.50 -4.27 3.34
CA HIS A 51 -2.40 -2.89 3.83
C HIS A 51 -3.38 -1.99 3.08
N VAL A 52 -3.41 -2.11 1.76
CA VAL A 52 -4.31 -1.30 0.94
C VAL A 52 -5.76 -1.76 1.07
N ALA A 53 -6.00 -3.07 1.22
CA ALA A 53 -7.34 -3.58 1.47
C ALA A 53 -7.89 -3.03 2.78
N GLY A 54 -7.08 -3.03 3.84
CA GLY A 54 -7.45 -2.44 5.13
C GLY A 54 -7.68 -0.94 5.03
N LEU A 55 -6.84 -0.24 4.27
CA LEU A 55 -7.01 1.19 4.01
C LEU A 55 -8.33 1.47 3.30
N ALA A 56 -8.68 0.68 2.29
CA ALA A 56 -9.93 0.85 1.56
C ALA A 56 -11.14 0.71 2.49
N LEU A 57 -11.12 -0.29 3.39
CA LEU A 57 -12.20 -0.48 4.37
C LEU A 57 -12.26 0.69 5.35
N TYR A 58 -11.12 1.17 5.81
CA TYR A 58 -11.03 2.30 6.72
C TYR A 58 -11.66 3.56 6.10
N LEU A 59 -11.28 3.87 4.87
CA LEU A 59 -11.80 5.04 4.16
C LEU A 59 -13.29 4.90 3.87
N LYS A 60 -13.76 3.71 3.52
CA LYS A 60 -15.16 3.46 3.26
C LYS A 60 -16.00 3.66 4.52
N ALA A 61 -15.51 3.20 5.67
CA ALA A 61 -16.18 3.42 6.95
C ALA A 61 -16.24 4.91 7.31
N LEU A 62 -15.18 5.66 6.97
CA LEU A 62 -15.05 7.06 7.31
C LEU A 62 -15.86 7.97 6.38
N GLU A 63 -15.85 7.70 5.08
CA GLU A 63 -16.43 8.57 4.05
C GLU A 63 -17.73 8.04 3.44
N GLY A 64 -18.10 6.82 3.75
CA GLY A 64 -19.42 6.26 3.42
C GLY A 64 -19.74 6.22 1.94
N GLU A 65 -20.89 6.78 1.57
CA GLU A 65 -21.43 6.70 0.22
C GLU A 65 -20.55 7.33 -0.85
N ALA A 66 -19.65 8.24 -0.48
CA ALA A 66 -18.71 8.83 -1.44
C ALA A 66 -17.80 7.77 -2.07
N LEU A 67 -17.66 6.60 -1.44
CA LEU A 67 -16.80 5.53 -1.91
C LEU A 67 -17.60 4.28 -2.30
N ASP A 68 -18.73 4.45 -2.93
CA ASP A 68 -19.64 3.36 -3.29
C ASP A 68 -19.13 2.46 -4.41
N SER A 69 -18.19 2.92 -5.21
CA SER A 69 -17.65 2.11 -6.31
C SER A 69 -16.17 1.83 -6.11
N PRO A 70 -15.67 0.71 -6.68
CA PRO A 70 -14.23 0.46 -6.66
C PRO A 70 -13.41 1.59 -7.28
N ALA A 71 -13.93 2.21 -8.33
CA ALA A 71 -13.24 3.33 -8.99
C ALA A 71 -13.13 4.55 -8.06
N ALA A 72 -14.19 4.86 -7.32
CA ALA A 72 -14.18 5.98 -6.38
C ALA A 72 -13.21 5.71 -5.22
N THR A 73 -13.18 4.50 -4.68
CA THR A 73 -12.26 4.10 -3.61
C THR A 73 -10.80 4.21 -4.08
N LYS A 74 -10.51 3.70 -5.26
CA LYS A 74 -9.18 3.75 -5.86
C LYS A 74 -8.71 5.19 -6.06
N ALA A 75 -9.58 6.04 -6.59
CA ALA A 75 -9.26 7.45 -6.80
C ALA A 75 -8.94 8.16 -5.47
N ARG A 76 -9.69 7.86 -4.42
CA ARG A 76 -9.47 8.45 -3.10
C ARG A 76 -8.16 8.00 -2.47
N ILE A 77 -7.81 6.72 -2.61
CA ILE A 77 -6.54 6.19 -2.12
C ILE A 77 -5.38 6.91 -2.81
N LYS A 78 -5.46 7.12 -4.12
CA LYS A 78 -4.43 7.82 -4.87
C LYS A 78 -4.36 9.31 -4.50
N GLU A 79 -5.49 9.94 -4.25
CA GLU A 79 -5.55 11.34 -3.85
C GLU A 79 -4.88 11.59 -2.49
N LEU A 80 -5.12 10.71 -1.52
CA LEU A 80 -4.54 10.81 -0.19
C LEU A 80 -3.08 10.35 -0.11
N ALA A 81 -2.61 9.59 -1.09
CA ALA A 81 -1.29 8.97 -1.06
C ALA A 81 -0.17 9.99 -0.88
N THR A 82 0.88 9.57 -0.17
CA THR A 82 2.11 10.36 -0.04
C THR A 82 2.83 10.33 -1.38
N LYS A 83 3.18 11.50 -1.88
CA LYS A 83 3.74 11.65 -3.22
C LYS A 83 5.25 11.83 -3.19
N ASP A 84 5.93 11.28 -4.20
CA ASP A 84 7.35 11.51 -4.46
C ASP A 84 8.30 11.11 -3.33
N ALA A 85 7.89 10.14 -2.50
CA ALA A 85 8.69 9.68 -1.37
C ALA A 85 9.49 8.41 -1.66
N ILE A 86 9.34 7.80 -2.84
CA ILE A 86 10.05 6.59 -3.24
C ILE A 86 11.24 6.98 -4.13
N PRO A 87 12.50 6.68 -3.74
CA PRO A 87 13.67 7.09 -4.54
C PRO A 87 13.68 6.54 -5.96
N ASN A 88 13.20 5.32 -6.15
CA ASN A 88 13.23 4.68 -7.48
C ASN A 88 12.06 3.71 -7.61
N PRO A 89 10.87 4.23 -7.98
CA PRO A 89 9.67 3.38 -8.06
C PRO A 89 9.63 2.44 -9.26
N GLY A 90 10.52 2.62 -10.22
CA GLY A 90 10.53 1.87 -11.47
C GLY A 90 9.91 2.66 -12.61
N ALA A 91 10.32 2.36 -13.84
CA ALA A 91 9.92 3.11 -15.03
C ALA A 91 8.40 3.09 -15.21
N GLY A 92 7.80 4.26 -15.40
CA GLY A 92 6.37 4.39 -15.63
C GLY A 92 5.48 4.25 -14.40
N SER A 93 6.07 3.98 -13.23
CA SER A 93 5.31 3.80 -11.99
C SER A 93 4.89 5.13 -11.38
N PRO A 94 3.68 5.21 -10.79
CA PRO A 94 3.34 6.36 -9.97
C PRO A 94 4.17 6.34 -8.69
N ASN A 95 4.60 7.52 -8.22
CA ASN A 95 5.36 7.60 -6.97
C ASN A 95 4.39 7.94 -5.83
N LEU A 96 3.57 6.97 -5.45
CA LEU A 96 2.50 7.13 -4.48
C LEU A 96 2.59 6.03 -3.42
N ILE A 97 2.65 6.44 -2.15
CA ILE A 97 2.61 5.52 -1.01
C ILE A 97 1.22 5.63 -0.35
N ALA A 98 0.57 4.50 -0.12
CA ALA A 98 -0.75 4.46 0.52
C ALA A 98 -0.71 5.17 1.88
N TYR A 99 -1.69 6.03 2.13
CA TYR A 99 -1.76 6.85 3.33
C TYR A 99 -3.23 7.08 3.71
N ASN A 100 -3.55 7.02 4.99
CA ASN A 100 -4.93 7.13 5.45
C ASN A 100 -5.45 8.56 5.61
N GLY A 101 -4.61 9.56 5.35
CA GLY A 101 -5.01 10.96 5.46
C GLY A 101 -5.07 11.50 6.88
N ASN A 102 -4.66 10.72 7.88
CA ASN A 102 -4.83 11.06 9.28
C ASN A 102 -3.48 11.31 9.96
N GLY A 103 -3.07 12.56 10.00
CA GLY A 103 -1.89 12.95 10.73
C GLY A 103 -0.63 13.03 9.90
N ARG A 104 0.47 12.48 10.42
CA ARG A 104 1.80 12.63 9.82
C ARG A 104 2.02 11.75 8.62
N ARG A 105 2.82 12.27 7.72
CA ARG A 105 3.34 11.53 6.58
C ARG A 105 4.79 11.14 6.79
#